data_1c3086857ce1e25ec7e0919d646d9d42
#
_entry.id   1c3086857ce1e25ec7e0919d646d9d42
#
_cell.length_a   1.000
_cell.length_b   1.000
_cell.length_c   1.000
_cell.angle_alpha   90.00
_cell.angle_beta   90.00
_cell.angle_gamma   90.00
#
_symmetry.space_group_name_H-M   'P 1'
#
loop_
_entity.id
_entity.type
_entity.pdbx_description
1 polymer ?
#
loop_
_entity_poly.entity_id
_entity_poly.type
_entity_poly.pdbx_seq_one_letter_code
_entity_poly.pdbx_strand_id
1 'polypeptide(L)'
;MRIEEAAARKQARIDSGEEKIIGINEYRLEKEAPIDILAVDNTAVRESQIKRLQELRASRDEAAVKKALAAITECVKTKQGNLLELAVEAAKVRASLGEISDACEVVVGRYKAVIRSISGVYSSEVKNDKQFERAKELCAEFARRKAASRVS
;
A
#
# COMPACT_ATOMS: atom_id res chain seq x y z
N MET A 1 -5.03 -10.02 -5.16
CA MET A 1 -6.25 -10.84 -5.04
C MET A 1 -6.03 -12.14 -4.28
N ARG A 2 -5.04 -12.98 -4.61
CA ARG A 2 -4.71 -14.15 -3.76
C ARG A 2 -4.26 -13.74 -2.35
N ILE A 3 -3.59 -12.58 -2.24
CA ILE A 3 -3.13 -12.03 -0.95
C ILE A 3 -4.33 -11.59 -0.11
N GLU A 4 -5.26 -10.84 -0.69
CA GLU A 4 -6.47 -10.37 0.00
C GLU A 4 -7.38 -11.54 0.41
N GLU A 5 -7.51 -12.54 -0.45
CA GLU A 5 -8.25 -13.76 -0.14
C GLU A 5 -7.61 -14.52 1.02
N ALA A 6 -6.29 -14.70 0.98
CA ALA A 6 -5.55 -15.35 2.05
C ALA A 6 -5.63 -14.57 3.37
N ALA A 7 -5.56 -13.23 3.32
CA ALA A 7 -5.70 -12.37 4.48
C ALA A 7 -7.11 -12.48 5.10
N ALA A 8 -8.17 -12.48 4.28
CA ALA A 8 -9.53 -12.64 4.75
C ALA A 8 -9.77 -14.01 5.41
N ARG A 9 -9.23 -15.09 4.84
CA ARG A 9 -9.31 -16.43 5.44
C ARG A 9 -8.54 -16.51 6.76
N LYS A 10 -7.34 -15.93 6.81
CA LYS A 10 -6.55 -15.90 8.04
C LYS A 10 -7.28 -15.12 9.13
N GLN A 11 -7.83 -13.95 8.82
CA GLN A 11 -8.59 -13.15 9.77
C GLN A 11 -9.79 -13.92 10.30
N ALA A 12 -10.54 -14.59 9.44
CA ALA A 12 -11.68 -15.41 9.87
C ALA A 12 -11.29 -16.52 10.86
N ARG A 13 -10.13 -17.17 10.67
CA ARG A 13 -9.62 -18.19 11.61
C ARG A 13 -9.16 -17.59 12.93
N ILE A 14 -8.60 -16.39 12.92
CA ILE A 14 -8.22 -15.66 14.15
C ILE A 14 -9.49 -15.28 14.92
N ASP A 15 -10.49 -14.71 14.24
CA ASP A 15 -11.71 -14.23 14.86
C ASP A 15 -12.58 -15.39 15.40
N SER A 16 -12.59 -16.55 14.74
CA SER A 16 -13.25 -17.75 15.22
C SER A 16 -12.52 -18.49 16.36
N GLY A 17 -11.26 -18.11 16.66
CA GLY A 17 -10.43 -18.79 17.64
C GLY A 17 -9.79 -20.10 17.14
N GLU A 18 -9.95 -20.45 15.87
CA GLU A 18 -9.27 -21.59 15.25
C GLU A 18 -7.75 -21.37 15.22
N GLU A 19 -7.32 -20.15 14.85
CA GLU A 19 -5.91 -19.74 14.90
C GLU A 19 -5.69 -18.88 16.17
N LYS A 20 -4.89 -19.40 17.11
CA LYS A 20 -4.62 -18.74 18.40
C LYS A 20 -3.42 -17.84 18.31
N ILE A 21 -3.60 -16.57 18.65
CA ILE A 21 -2.53 -15.59 18.74
C ILE A 21 -2.53 -15.02 20.17
N ILE A 22 -1.42 -15.28 20.88
CA ILE A 22 -1.24 -14.83 22.26
C ILE A 22 -1.28 -13.31 22.33
N GLY A 23 -2.06 -12.78 23.27
CA GLY A 23 -2.27 -11.34 23.45
C GLY A 23 -3.27 -10.70 22.49
N ILE A 24 -3.78 -11.45 21.49
CA ILE A 24 -4.81 -10.97 20.55
C ILE A 24 -6.16 -11.64 20.80
N ASN A 25 -6.23 -12.96 20.67
CA ASN A 25 -7.47 -13.71 20.91
C ASN A 25 -7.35 -14.75 22.03
N GLU A 26 -6.13 -14.99 22.53
CA GLU A 26 -5.86 -15.83 23.70
C GLU A 26 -4.97 -15.07 24.68
N TYR A 27 -5.15 -15.29 25.99
CA TYR A 27 -4.36 -14.71 27.08
C TYR A 27 -4.23 -13.19 27.02
N ARG A 28 -5.29 -12.49 26.66
CA ARG A 28 -5.35 -11.04 26.70
C ARG A 28 -5.34 -10.56 28.15
N LEU A 29 -4.65 -9.46 28.39
CA LEU A 29 -4.77 -8.72 29.65
C LEU A 29 -6.12 -7.99 29.68
N GLU A 30 -6.80 -8.00 30.83
CA GLU A 30 -8.04 -7.21 31.03
C GLU A 30 -7.80 -5.71 30.92
N LYS A 31 -6.63 -5.27 31.34
CA LYS A 31 -6.19 -3.86 31.25
C LYS A 31 -4.76 -3.82 30.74
N GLU A 32 -4.56 -3.16 29.62
CA GLU A 32 -3.23 -2.85 29.09
C GLU A 32 -2.89 -1.39 29.42
N ALA A 33 -1.63 -1.14 29.81
CA ALA A 33 -1.15 0.22 29.95
C ALA A 33 -1.13 0.91 28.57
N PRO A 34 -1.53 2.20 28.48
CA PRO A 34 -1.43 2.92 27.23
C PRO A 34 0.04 2.99 26.79
N ILE A 35 0.28 2.71 25.52
CA ILE A 35 1.59 2.79 24.90
C ILE A 35 1.66 4.09 24.10
N ASP A 36 2.69 4.89 24.31
CA ASP A 36 2.95 6.07 23.49
C ASP A 36 3.28 5.64 22.06
N ILE A 37 2.39 5.94 21.14
CA ILE A 37 2.55 5.63 19.72
C ILE A 37 3.18 6.83 19.05
N LEU A 38 4.36 6.63 18.44
CA LEU A 38 4.98 7.65 17.59
C LEU A 38 4.15 7.86 16.33
N ALA A 39 3.36 8.93 16.30
CA ALA A 39 2.63 9.35 15.12
C ALA A 39 3.54 10.20 14.23
N VAL A 40 3.73 9.78 12.97
CA VAL A 40 4.49 10.56 11.99
C VAL A 40 3.58 11.62 11.38
N ASP A 41 4.00 12.89 11.46
CA ASP A 41 3.32 13.98 10.72
C ASP A 41 3.65 13.86 9.23
N ASN A 42 2.77 13.21 8.50
CA ASN A 42 2.92 12.98 7.06
C ASN A 42 2.96 14.30 6.26
N THR A 43 2.33 15.37 6.73
CA THR A 43 2.33 16.67 6.07
C THR A 43 3.70 17.32 6.19
N ALA A 44 4.24 17.40 7.41
CA ALA A 44 5.57 17.97 7.65
C ALA A 44 6.66 17.18 6.89
N VAL A 45 6.60 15.85 6.90
CA VAL A 45 7.54 14.98 6.15
C VAL A 45 7.45 15.26 4.66
N ARG A 46 6.23 15.32 4.09
CA ARG A 46 6.03 15.60 2.66
C ARG A 46 6.59 16.96 2.26
N GLU A 47 6.29 18.01 3.01
CA GLU A 47 6.77 19.37 2.74
C GLU A 47 8.29 19.45 2.79
N SER A 48 8.90 18.84 3.80
CA SER A 48 10.36 18.73 3.94
C SER A 48 10.99 18.03 2.72
N GLN A 49 10.41 16.91 2.25
CA GLN A 49 10.93 16.20 1.08
C GLN A 49 10.78 17.00 -0.22
N ILE A 50 9.66 17.71 -0.42
CA ILE A 50 9.45 18.57 -1.58
C ILE A 50 10.49 19.69 -1.61
N LYS A 51 10.73 20.36 -0.47
CA LYS A 51 11.73 21.41 -0.34
C LYS A 51 13.13 20.90 -0.72
N ARG A 52 13.54 19.75 -0.18
CA ARG A 52 14.84 19.12 -0.50
C ARG A 52 14.98 18.81 -1.98
N LEU A 53 13.93 18.31 -2.63
CA LEU A 53 13.94 18.03 -4.08
C LEU A 53 14.06 19.32 -4.91
N GLN A 54 13.41 20.40 -4.49
CA GLN A 54 13.52 21.70 -5.14
C GLN A 54 14.94 22.27 -5.04
N GLU A 55 15.54 22.25 -3.85
CA GLU A 55 16.92 22.68 -3.61
C GLU A 55 17.93 21.86 -4.41
N LEU A 56 17.75 20.54 -4.46
CA LEU A 56 18.59 19.63 -5.25
C LEU A 56 18.52 19.96 -6.74
N ARG A 57 17.32 20.15 -7.29
CA ARG A 57 17.14 20.48 -8.71
C ARG A 57 17.68 21.85 -9.08
N ALA A 58 17.59 22.83 -8.17
CA ALA A 58 18.13 24.16 -8.38
C ALA A 58 19.67 24.21 -8.38
N SER A 59 20.34 23.27 -7.69
CA SER A 59 21.80 23.28 -7.48
C SER A 59 22.57 22.28 -8.35
N ARG A 60 21.91 21.40 -9.13
CA ARG A 60 22.54 20.36 -9.93
C ARG A 60 22.80 20.83 -11.38
N ASP A 61 23.71 20.13 -12.07
CA ASP A 61 23.88 20.26 -13.52
C ASP A 61 22.77 19.49 -14.26
N GLU A 62 21.79 20.20 -14.76
CA GLU A 62 20.65 19.63 -15.46
C GLU A 62 21.02 18.95 -16.79
N ALA A 63 22.07 19.44 -17.48
CA ALA A 63 22.55 18.83 -18.73
C ALA A 63 23.18 17.45 -18.47
N ALA A 64 24.00 17.36 -17.42
CA ALA A 64 24.59 16.09 -16.99
C ALA A 64 23.55 15.08 -16.57
N VAL A 65 22.51 15.51 -15.81
CA VAL A 65 21.39 14.65 -15.42
C VAL A 65 20.64 14.13 -16.64
N LYS A 66 20.25 14.98 -17.57
CA LYS A 66 19.55 14.58 -18.79
C LYS A 66 20.34 13.57 -19.60
N LYS A 67 21.66 13.76 -19.72
CA LYS A 67 22.55 12.81 -20.41
C LYS A 67 22.57 11.45 -19.73
N ALA A 68 22.69 11.42 -18.41
CA ALA A 68 22.69 10.17 -17.64
C ALA A 68 21.36 9.42 -17.72
N LEU A 69 20.23 10.14 -17.63
CA LEU A 69 18.90 9.55 -17.77
C LEU A 69 18.64 9.00 -19.19
N ALA A 70 19.11 9.69 -20.23
CA ALA A 70 19.03 9.20 -21.60
C ALA A 70 19.81 7.90 -21.80
N ALA A 71 20.98 7.75 -21.18
CA ALA A 71 21.76 6.52 -21.20
C ALA A 71 21.02 5.34 -20.54
N ILE A 72 20.29 5.59 -19.45
CA ILE A 72 19.41 4.59 -18.79
C ILE A 72 18.33 4.16 -19.76
N THR A 73 17.61 5.10 -20.35
CA THR A 73 16.52 4.81 -21.32
C THR A 73 17.03 3.98 -22.49
N GLU A 74 18.19 4.31 -23.06
CA GLU A 74 18.78 3.55 -24.16
C GLU A 74 19.21 2.14 -23.75
N CYS A 75 19.78 1.98 -22.54
CA CYS A 75 20.13 0.68 -21.99
C CYS A 75 18.89 -0.23 -21.83
N VAL A 76 17.78 0.31 -21.33
CA VAL A 76 16.51 -0.43 -21.19
C VAL A 76 15.95 -0.82 -22.56
N LYS A 77 16.02 0.08 -23.54
CA LYS A 77 15.52 -0.13 -24.89
C LYS A 77 16.30 -1.19 -25.66
N THR A 78 17.61 -1.13 -25.60
CA THR A 78 18.51 -2.05 -26.32
C THR A 78 18.74 -3.35 -25.56
N LYS A 79 18.48 -3.37 -24.25
CA LYS A 79 18.79 -4.48 -23.34
C LYS A 79 20.29 -4.81 -23.29
N GLN A 80 21.15 -3.82 -23.58
CA GLN A 80 22.58 -3.94 -23.55
C GLN A 80 23.18 -2.99 -22.51
N GLY A 81 24.26 -3.41 -21.87
CA GLY A 81 24.94 -2.63 -20.82
C GLY A 81 24.54 -3.01 -19.41
N ASN A 82 25.04 -2.24 -18.45
CA ASN A 82 24.76 -2.46 -17.01
C ASN A 82 23.86 -1.34 -16.49
N LEU A 83 22.58 -1.64 -16.31
CA LEU A 83 21.58 -0.68 -15.84
C LEU A 83 21.91 -0.13 -14.45
N LEU A 84 22.45 -0.98 -13.55
CA LEU A 84 22.81 -0.56 -12.20
C LEU A 84 23.96 0.45 -12.22
N GLU A 85 24.97 0.22 -13.03
CA GLU A 85 26.11 1.15 -13.21
C GLU A 85 25.61 2.51 -13.70
N LEU A 86 24.77 2.53 -14.73
CA LEU A 86 24.17 3.76 -15.27
C LEU A 86 23.30 4.48 -14.22
N ALA A 87 22.56 3.75 -13.39
CA ALA A 87 21.78 4.33 -12.30
C ALA A 87 22.69 4.95 -11.22
N VAL A 88 23.83 4.33 -10.91
CA VAL A 88 24.84 4.90 -9.99
C VAL A 88 25.42 6.18 -10.56
N GLU A 89 25.78 6.21 -11.86
CA GLU A 89 26.28 7.43 -12.51
C GLU A 89 25.23 8.55 -12.53
N ALA A 90 23.95 8.21 -12.78
CA ALA A 90 22.85 9.18 -12.69
C ALA A 90 22.70 9.73 -11.26
N ALA A 91 22.81 8.88 -10.24
CA ALA A 91 22.76 9.31 -8.84
C ALA A 91 23.95 10.23 -8.46
N LYS A 92 25.16 9.98 -8.99
CA LYS A 92 26.34 10.84 -8.78
C LYS A 92 26.12 12.26 -9.30
N VAL A 93 25.43 12.41 -10.44
CA VAL A 93 25.07 13.73 -10.98
C VAL A 93 23.77 14.30 -10.39
N ARG A 94 23.29 13.69 -9.30
CA ARG A 94 22.10 14.11 -8.53
C ARG A 94 20.76 13.95 -9.24
N ALA A 95 20.62 12.93 -10.09
CA ALA A 95 19.30 12.47 -10.50
C ALA A 95 18.55 11.88 -9.30
N SER A 96 17.27 12.20 -9.16
CA SER A 96 16.44 11.62 -8.12
C SER A 96 16.02 10.19 -8.48
N LEU A 97 15.65 9.40 -7.45
CA LEU A 97 15.14 8.04 -7.65
C LEU A 97 13.95 7.99 -8.61
N GLY A 98 13.04 8.98 -8.51
CA GLY A 98 11.90 9.09 -9.42
C GLY A 98 12.33 9.26 -10.86
N GLU A 99 13.27 10.18 -11.15
CA GLU A 99 13.77 10.43 -12.50
C GLU A 99 14.47 9.20 -13.11
N ILE A 100 15.24 8.44 -12.32
CA ILE A 100 15.85 7.18 -12.74
C ILE A 100 14.77 6.14 -13.09
N SER A 101 13.73 6.01 -12.26
CA SER A 101 12.60 5.12 -12.52
C SER A 101 11.82 5.56 -13.76
N ASP A 102 11.53 6.84 -13.90
CA ASP A 102 10.82 7.40 -15.04
C ASP A 102 11.56 7.14 -16.36
N ALA A 103 12.91 7.24 -16.35
CA ALA A 103 13.73 6.91 -17.50
C ALA A 103 13.58 5.44 -17.96
N CYS A 104 13.35 4.51 -17.04
CA CYS A 104 13.03 3.12 -17.37
C CYS A 104 11.56 2.98 -17.85
N GLU A 105 10.63 3.69 -17.21
CA GLU A 105 9.20 3.61 -17.51
C GLU A 105 8.82 4.09 -18.91
N VAL A 106 9.61 5.02 -19.48
CA VAL A 106 9.45 5.45 -20.88
C VAL A 106 9.44 4.25 -21.86
N VAL A 107 10.20 3.20 -21.54
CA VAL A 107 10.35 2.02 -22.41
C VAL A 107 9.42 0.88 -21.99
N VAL A 108 9.41 0.55 -20.69
CA VAL A 108 8.71 -0.64 -20.19
C VAL A 108 7.32 -0.34 -19.62
N GLY A 109 7.00 0.92 -19.40
CA GLY A 109 5.77 1.34 -18.73
C GLY A 109 5.74 0.95 -17.26
N ARG A 110 4.70 1.40 -16.55
CA ARG A 110 4.46 1.03 -15.16
C ARG A 110 3.32 0.03 -15.06
N TYR A 111 3.55 -1.06 -14.36
CA TYR A 111 2.48 -2.00 -14.05
C TYR A 111 1.40 -1.32 -13.20
N LYS A 112 0.17 -1.35 -13.67
CA LYS A 112 -1.00 -0.90 -12.93
C LYS A 112 -1.80 -2.12 -12.50
N ALA A 113 -1.87 -2.35 -11.19
CA ALA A 113 -2.69 -3.42 -10.65
C ALA A 113 -4.18 -3.18 -10.97
N VAL A 114 -4.85 -4.20 -11.46
CA VAL A 114 -6.31 -4.19 -11.61
C VAL A 114 -6.90 -4.57 -10.26
N ILE A 115 -7.57 -3.62 -9.61
CA ILE A 115 -8.30 -3.88 -8.38
C ILE A 115 -9.55 -4.67 -8.74
N ARG A 116 -9.61 -5.93 -8.30
CA ARG A 116 -10.82 -6.75 -8.36
C ARG A 116 -11.31 -6.95 -6.94
N SER A 117 -12.53 -6.54 -6.64
CA SER A 117 -13.13 -6.81 -5.35
C SER A 117 -13.41 -8.30 -5.18
N ILE A 118 -12.97 -8.86 -4.07
CA ILE A 118 -13.34 -10.21 -3.63
C ILE A 118 -14.38 -10.05 -2.54
N SER A 119 -15.52 -10.68 -2.69
CA SER A 119 -16.59 -10.66 -1.68
C SER A 119 -16.94 -12.08 -1.24
N GLY A 120 -17.46 -12.20 -0.03
CA GLY A 120 -17.97 -13.47 0.49
C GLY A 120 -16.93 -14.44 1.08
N VAL A 121 -15.62 -14.16 0.97
CA VAL A 121 -14.56 -15.04 1.49
C VAL A 121 -14.69 -15.17 3.02
N TYR A 122 -14.76 -14.06 3.74
CA TYR A 122 -14.89 -14.05 5.20
C TYR A 122 -16.16 -14.79 5.64
N SER A 123 -17.30 -14.47 5.06
CA SER A 123 -18.57 -15.09 5.41
C SER A 123 -18.63 -16.60 5.10
N SER A 124 -17.84 -17.08 4.14
CA SER A 124 -17.74 -18.52 3.83
C SER A 124 -16.93 -19.29 4.87
N GLU A 125 -15.97 -18.66 5.53
CA GLU A 125 -15.13 -19.27 6.57
C GLU A 125 -15.83 -19.26 7.94
N VAL A 126 -16.57 -18.19 8.29
CA VAL A 126 -17.27 -18.04 9.58
C VAL A 126 -18.69 -18.62 9.57
N LYS A 127 -18.90 -19.69 8.81
CA LYS A 127 -20.19 -20.39 8.78
C LYS A 127 -20.55 -20.92 10.17
N ASN A 128 -21.78 -20.63 10.62
CA ASN A 128 -22.35 -21.02 11.92
C ASN A 128 -21.87 -20.21 13.15
N ASP A 129 -21.18 -19.10 12.99
CA ASP A 129 -20.96 -18.19 14.11
C ASP A 129 -22.22 -17.39 14.42
N LYS A 130 -22.79 -17.61 15.63
CA LYS A 130 -24.03 -16.96 16.07
C LYS A 130 -23.91 -15.43 16.16
N GLN A 131 -22.73 -14.91 16.52
CA GLN A 131 -22.50 -13.48 16.62
C GLN A 131 -22.44 -12.83 15.24
N PHE A 132 -21.81 -13.51 14.28
CA PHE A 132 -21.76 -13.06 12.89
C PHE A 132 -23.15 -13.05 12.25
N GLU A 133 -23.97 -14.10 12.44
CA GLU A 133 -25.35 -14.12 11.94
C GLU A 133 -26.18 -13.01 12.59
N ARG A 134 -26.03 -12.79 13.89
CA ARG A 134 -26.73 -11.70 14.58
C ARG A 134 -26.33 -10.33 14.04
N ALA A 135 -25.05 -10.09 13.75
CA ALA A 135 -24.59 -8.85 13.13
C ALA A 135 -25.20 -8.63 11.74
N LYS A 136 -25.29 -9.67 10.91
CA LYS A 136 -25.96 -9.63 9.61
C LYS A 136 -27.44 -9.26 9.72
N GLU A 137 -28.17 -9.88 10.68
CA GLU A 137 -29.58 -9.56 10.96
C GLU A 137 -29.75 -8.07 11.32
N LEU A 138 -28.94 -7.56 12.24
CA LEU A 138 -28.97 -6.15 12.66
C LEU A 138 -28.69 -5.19 11.50
N CYS A 139 -27.73 -5.50 10.64
CA CYS A 139 -27.44 -4.71 9.44
C CYS A 139 -28.62 -4.72 8.47
N ALA A 140 -29.25 -5.87 8.24
CA ALA A 140 -30.41 -5.99 7.37
C ALA A 140 -31.64 -5.25 7.94
N GLU A 141 -31.85 -5.30 9.27
CA GLU A 141 -32.90 -4.55 9.95
C GLU A 141 -32.69 -3.04 9.82
N PHE A 142 -31.46 -2.56 10.06
CA PHE A 142 -31.12 -1.16 9.89
C PHE A 142 -31.36 -0.67 8.45
N ALA A 143 -30.94 -1.45 7.45
CA ALA A 143 -31.15 -1.13 6.05
C ALA A 143 -32.64 -1.00 5.70
N ARG A 144 -33.50 -1.91 6.22
CA ARG A 144 -34.97 -1.84 6.05
C ARG A 144 -35.57 -0.60 6.70
N ARG A 145 -35.19 -0.27 7.94
CA ARG A 145 -35.65 0.96 8.62
C ARG A 145 -35.25 2.22 7.86
N LYS A 146 -34.01 2.29 7.38
CA LYS A 146 -33.54 3.43 6.59
C LYS A 146 -34.23 3.57 5.23
N ALA A 147 -34.56 2.47 4.58
CA ALA A 147 -35.32 2.48 3.35
C ALA A 147 -36.76 2.98 3.59
N ALA A 148 -37.40 2.54 4.66
CA ALA A 148 -38.78 2.98 5.04
C ALA A 148 -38.81 4.49 5.38
N SER A 149 -37.79 5.02 6.06
CA SER A 149 -37.73 6.46 6.40
C SER A 149 -37.43 7.40 5.22
N ARG A 150 -37.07 6.87 4.04
CA ARG A 150 -36.88 7.66 2.82
C ARG A 150 -38.11 7.74 1.92
N VAL A 151 -39.16 7.00 2.24
CA VAL A 151 -40.41 6.92 1.46
C VAL A 151 -41.54 7.71 2.15
N SER A 152 -41.33 8.14 3.37
CA SER A 152 -42.18 9.06 4.13
C SER A 152 -41.68 10.51 4.01
#